data_8f6c9beeeaea8e8ed49f379434fc4b23
#
_entry.id   8f6c9beeeaea8e8ed49f379434fc4b23
#
_cell.length_a   1.000
_cell.length_b   1.000
_cell.length_c   1.000
_cell.angle_alpha   90.00
_cell.angle_beta   90.00
_cell.angle_gamma   90.00
#
_symmetry.space_group_name_H-M   'P 1'
#
loop_
_entity.id
_entity.type
_entity.pdbx_description
1 polymer ?
#
loop_
_entity_poly.entity_id
_entity_poly.type
_entity_poly.pdbx_seq_one_letter_code
_entity_poly.pdbx_strand_id
1 'polypeptide(L)'
;MARKKAGFYQNDPISGTAFQLIIELDDQEMRCMSKALDSGTIVAFEYFSLDKDQTEDWNDIFYEIKTISKLFNRTYKQVTCFFCTPESILVPEKFLTATSAEDYLNLVYGESSRMEVKYEKLIATRSFINTYRIKKSLAELLTRQFIIFQTSHVYTSLLNDVMERRKNEEQFVKLQFYNGHFIIAIFKESKIQLIQTFNYKMAEDALYYILRTAQQFNIDTSFAILELSGMIDLHTELYQQLKKVYTNIEIDTIPSSGVMQEVHKEYPPHFFAPFFKLAI
;
A
#
# COMPACT_ATOMS: atom_id res chain seq x y z
N MET A 1 -12.54 -16.54 3.74
CA MET A 1 -11.67 -17.27 4.72
C MET A 1 -10.31 -16.58 4.80
N ALA A 2 -9.85 -16.26 6.01
CA ALA A 2 -8.52 -15.67 6.22
C ALA A 2 -7.48 -16.76 6.49
N ARG A 3 -6.36 -16.74 5.78
CA ARG A 3 -5.26 -17.71 5.97
C ARG A 3 -3.96 -16.96 6.26
N LYS A 4 -3.36 -17.27 7.41
CA LYS A 4 -2.03 -16.74 7.74
C LYS A 4 -0.96 -17.38 6.86
N LYS A 5 -0.28 -16.58 6.05
CA LYS A 5 0.78 -16.99 5.14
C LYS A 5 2.17 -16.88 5.77
N ALA A 6 2.37 -15.85 6.62
CA ALA A 6 3.63 -15.64 7.31
C ALA A 6 3.40 -15.03 8.71
N GLY A 7 4.35 -15.27 9.61
CA GLY A 7 4.34 -14.66 10.94
C GLY A 7 5.71 -14.74 11.58
N PHE A 8 6.31 -13.57 11.78
CA PHE A 8 7.65 -13.40 12.36
C PHE A 8 7.55 -12.55 13.61
N TYR A 9 8.26 -12.94 14.67
CA TYR A 9 8.18 -12.31 15.97
C TYR A 9 9.57 -12.28 16.60
N GLN A 10 9.97 -11.13 17.09
CA GLN A 10 11.08 -11.07 18.03
C GLN A 10 10.62 -11.48 19.42
N ASN A 11 11.53 -11.99 20.25
CA ASN A 11 11.27 -12.23 21.66
C ASN A 11 10.76 -10.96 22.32
N ASP A 12 9.79 -11.10 23.24
CA ASP A 12 9.09 -9.95 23.84
C ASP A 12 10.08 -8.90 24.35
N PRO A 13 9.90 -7.64 23.90
CA PRO A 13 10.72 -6.55 24.37
C PRO A 13 10.45 -6.28 25.86
N ILE A 14 11.38 -5.56 26.45
CA ILE A 14 11.42 -5.17 27.87
C ILE A 14 10.04 -4.72 28.36
N SER A 15 9.62 -5.21 29.52
CA SER A 15 8.39 -4.80 30.19
C SER A 15 8.27 -3.27 30.24
N GLY A 16 7.17 -2.73 29.72
CA GLY A 16 6.90 -1.27 29.70
C GLY A 16 6.98 -0.60 28.32
N THR A 17 7.45 -1.29 27.27
CA THR A 17 7.50 -0.73 25.91
C THR A 17 6.09 -0.53 25.34
N ALA A 18 5.81 0.66 24.83
CA ALA A 18 4.58 0.98 24.12
C ALA A 18 4.71 0.64 22.63
N PHE A 19 3.65 0.09 22.04
CA PHE A 19 3.64 -0.36 20.66
C PHE A 19 2.61 0.39 19.81
N GLN A 20 2.95 0.54 18.53
CA GLN A 20 2.03 0.89 17.45
C GLN A 20 1.72 -0.37 16.63
N LEU A 21 0.44 -0.57 16.30
CA LEU A 21 0.02 -1.52 15.28
C LEU A 21 -0.18 -0.78 13.96
N ILE A 22 0.46 -1.28 12.91
CA ILE A 22 0.29 -0.79 11.54
C ILE A 22 -0.35 -1.93 10.74
N ILE A 23 -1.45 -1.62 10.07
CA ILE A 23 -2.21 -2.55 9.24
C ILE A 23 -2.24 -1.99 7.83
N GLU A 24 -1.96 -2.81 6.82
CA GLU A 24 -2.28 -2.55 5.42
C GLU A 24 -3.36 -3.54 4.99
N LEU A 25 -4.40 -3.04 4.39
CA LEU A 25 -5.58 -3.82 4.04
C LEU A 25 -6.06 -3.53 2.63
N ASP A 26 -6.19 -4.58 1.83
CA ASP A 26 -6.92 -4.59 0.58
C ASP A 26 -8.04 -5.66 0.58
N ASP A 27 -8.69 -5.89 -0.57
CA ASP A 27 -9.76 -6.89 -0.67
C ASP A 27 -9.24 -8.35 -0.66
N GLN A 28 -7.94 -8.59 -0.87
CA GLN A 28 -7.34 -9.94 -1.01
C GLN A 28 -6.31 -10.27 0.06
N GLU A 29 -5.75 -9.24 0.71
CA GLU A 29 -4.62 -9.40 1.61
C GLU A 29 -4.71 -8.46 2.82
N MET A 30 -4.15 -8.91 3.93
CA MET A 30 -3.89 -8.05 5.07
C MET A 30 -2.47 -8.28 5.58
N ARG A 31 -1.76 -7.19 5.82
CA ARG A 31 -0.44 -7.18 6.45
C ARG A 31 -0.50 -6.40 7.74
N CYS A 32 0.15 -6.91 8.77
CA CYS A 32 0.19 -6.28 10.08
C CYS A 32 1.62 -6.27 10.60
N MET A 33 2.03 -5.16 11.21
CA MET A 33 3.29 -5.10 11.93
C MET A 33 3.12 -4.37 13.25
N SER A 34 3.91 -4.79 14.24
CA SER A 34 4.04 -4.13 15.52
C SER A 34 5.38 -3.41 15.59
N LYS A 35 5.34 -2.10 15.84
CA LYS A 35 6.50 -1.22 15.97
C LYS A 35 6.63 -0.75 17.43
N ALA A 36 7.80 -0.89 18.01
CA ALA A 36 8.13 -0.30 19.31
C ALA A 36 8.26 1.22 19.15
N LEU A 37 7.56 1.98 19.99
CA LEU A 37 7.52 3.46 19.85
C LEU A 37 8.78 4.16 20.36
N ASP A 38 9.51 3.54 21.26
CA ASP A 38 10.75 4.06 21.84
C ASP A 38 11.96 3.93 20.89
N SER A 39 12.09 2.76 20.24
CA SER A 39 13.23 2.44 19.36
C SER A 39 12.91 2.59 17.87
N GLY A 40 11.63 2.69 17.50
CA GLY A 40 11.21 2.65 16.10
C GLY A 40 11.35 1.27 15.44
N THR A 41 11.74 0.24 16.21
CA THR A 41 12.03 -1.10 15.67
C THR A 41 10.74 -1.87 15.40
N ILE A 42 10.65 -2.54 14.25
CA ILE A 42 9.58 -3.48 13.92
C ILE A 42 9.88 -4.80 14.62
N VAL A 43 9.04 -5.19 15.57
CA VAL A 43 9.24 -6.37 16.43
C VAL A 43 8.40 -7.58 16.03
N ALA A 44 7.37 -7.38 15.22
CA ALA A 44 6.56 -8.48 14.71
C ALA A 44 5.94 -8.12 13.37
N PHE A 45 5.73 -9.12 12.53
CA PHE A 45 5.10 -9.01 11.22
C PHE A 45 4.20 -10.23 10.98
N GLU A 46 3.00 -10.01 10.46
CA GLU A 46 2.07 -11.04 10.00
C GLU A 46 1.52 -10.69 8.62
N TYR A 47 1.35 -11.72 7.79
CA TYR A 47 0.76 -11.61 6.46
C TYR A 47 -0.35 -12.64 6.30
N PHE A 48 -1.51 -12.19 5.82
CA PHE A 48 -2.71 -12.98 5.59
C PHE A 48 -3.18 -12.83 4.15
N SER A 49 -3.57 -13.94 3.52
CA SER A 49 -4.42 -13.91 2.34
C SER A 49 -5.89 -13.98 2.78
N LEU A 50 -6.73 -13.22 2.07
CA LEU A 50 -8.16 -13.13 2.31
C LEU A 50 -8.87 -13.77 1.09
N ASP A 51 -9.20 -15.05 1.20
CA ASP A 51 -10.03 -15.73 0.19
C ASP A 51 -11.49 -15.30 0.44
N LYS A 52 -11.88 -14.18 -0.14
CA LYS A 52 -13.16 -13.59 0.04
C LYS A 52 -14.11 -14.04 -1.07
N ASP A 53 -15.01 -14.96 -0.76
CA ASP A 53 -16.21 -15.13 -1.57
C ASP A 53 -17.06 -13.86 -1.49
N GLN A 54 -17.78 -13.53 -2.57
CA GLN A 54 -18.58 -12.29 -2.65
C GLN A 54 -19.63 -12.15 -1.53
N THR A 55 -19.90 -13.23 -0.80
CA THR A 55 -20.87 -13.32 0.28
C THR A 55 -20.30 -13.20 1.68
N GLU A 56 -18.96 -13.30 1.87
CA GLU A 56 -18.36 -13.23 3.20
C GLU A 56 -18.37 -11.79 3.76
N ASP A 57 -18.88 -11.67 5.00
CA ASP A 57 -18.84 -10.42 5.75
C ASP A 57 -17.42 -10.19 6.32
N TRP A 58 -17.01 -8.94 6.40
CA TRP A 58 -15.79 -8.53 7.07
C TRP A 58 -15.75 -8.96 8.55
N ASN A 59 -16.89 -9.11 9.20
CA ASN A 59 -16.96 -9.61 10.58
C ASN A 59 -16.40 -11.03 10.70
N ASP A 60 -16.73 -11.93 9.78
CA ASP A 60 -16.26 -13.31 9.78
C ASP A 60 -14.75 -13.38 9.52
N ILE A 61 -14.28 -12.61 8.52
CA ILE A 61 -12.85 -12.50 8.21
C ILE A 61 -12.05 -11.99 9.41
N PHE A 62 -12.52 -10.95 10.09
CA PHE A 62 -11.82 -10.41 11.27
C PHE A 62 -11.88 -11.36 12.45
N TYR A 63 -12.98 -12.08 12.64
CA TYR A 63 -13.06 -13.13 13.65
C TYR A 63 -12.01 -14.22 13.41
N GLU A 64 -11.89 -14.72 12.18
CA GLU A 64 -10.86 -15.67 11.80
C GLU A 64 -9.45 -15.11 12.04
N ILE A 65 -9.17 -13.89 11.60
CA ILE A 65 -7.89 -13.23 11.83
C ILE A 65 -7.56 -13.17 13.33
N LYS A 66 -8.52 -12.79 14.18
CA LYS A 66 -8.33 -12.72 15.64
C LYS A 66 -7.97 -14.07 16.24
N THR A 67 -8.49 -15.17 15.72
CA THR A 67 -8.18 -16.51 16.25
C THR A 67 -6.76 -16.96 15.93
N ILE A 68 -6.18 -16.50 14.80
CA ILE A 68 -4.87 -16.96 14.32
C ILE A 68 -3.75 -15.92 14.46
N SER A 69 -4.11 -14.63 14.69
CA SER A 69 -3.16 -13.54 14.84
C SER A 69 -2.66 -13.42 16.27
N LYS A 70 -1.35 -13.27 16.44
CA LYS A 70 -0.77 -12.87 17.72
C LYS A 70 -0.81 -11.37 17.93
N LEU A 71 -0.90 -10.58 16.84
CA LEU A 71 -0.91 -9.13 16.92
C LEU A 71 -2.28 -8.55 17.28
N PHE A 72 -3.38 -9.09 16.74
CA PHE A 72 -4.73 -8.59 17.01
C PHE A 72 -5.23 -8.79 18.45
N ASN A 73 -4.57 -9.63 19.23
CA ASN A 73 -4.89 -9.90 20.62
C ASN A 73 -4.05 -9.12 21.64
N ARG A 74 -3.26 -8.13 21.16
CA ARG A 74 -2.43 -7.25 22.01
C ARG A 74 -3.06 -5.86 22.15
N THR A 75 -2.66 -5.14 23.19
CA THR A 75 -3.02 -3.73 23.38
C THR A 75 -1.97 -2.84 22.76
N TYR A 76 -2.41 -1.80 22.04
CA TYR A 76 -1.54 -0.85 21.36
C TYR A 76 -1.85 0.57 21.83
N LYS A 77 -0.81 1.41 21.91
CA LYS A 77 -0.95 2.84 22.20
C LYS A 77 -1.46 3.59 20.98
N GLN A 78 -1.14 3.11 19.79
CA GLN A 78 -1.51 3.71 18.50
C GLN A 78 -1.82 2.60 17.50
N VAL A 79 -2.84 2.80 16.69
CA VAL A 79 -3.17 1.92 15.56
C VAL A 79 -3.32 2.77 14.31
N THR A 80 -2.68 2.37 13.22
CA THR A 80 -2.83 3.02 11.90
C THR A 80 -3.21 1.98 10.87
N CYS A 81 -4.29 2.21 10.15
CA CYS A 81 -4.76 1.34 9.08
C CYS A 81 -4.59 2.05 7.73
N PHE A 82 -3.78 1.47 6.86
CA PHE A 82 -3.57 1.91 5.49
C PHE A 82 -4.48 1.10 4.55
N PHE A 83 -5.32 1.80 3.80
CA PHE A 83 -6.18 1.17 2.81
C PHE A 83 -5.52 1.16 1.45
N CYS A 84 -5.54 -0.01 0.79
CA CYS A 84 -5.12 -0.18 -0.60
C CYS A 84 -6.35 -0.37 -1.48
N THR A 85 -7.20 0.66 -1.56
CA THR A 85 -8.38 0.65 -2.42
C THR A 85 -8.08 1.33 -3.76
N PRO A 86 -8.57 0.79 -4.90
CA PRO A 86 -8.40 1.46 -6.19
C PRO A 86 -9.27 2.71 -6.35
N GLU A 87 -10.33 2.85 -5.54
CA GLU A 87 -11.25 4.01 -5.58
C GLU A 87 -10.64 5.22 -4.85
N SER A 88 -9.62 5.80 -5.47
CA SER A 88 -8.84 6.90 -4.92
C SER A 88 -8.44 7.86 -6.05
N ILE A 89 -8.54 9.17 -5.81
CA ILE A 89 -8.18 10.22 -6.75
C ILE A 89 -7.43 11.36 -6.06
N LEU A 90 -6.52 11.98 -6.79
CA LEU A 90 -5.83 13.19 -6.34
C LEU A 90 -6.60 14.43 -6.81
N VAL A 91 -7.05 15.22 -5.86
CA VAL A 91 -7.74 16.48 -6.12
C VAL A 91 -6.84 17.64 -5.73
N PRO A 92 -6.61 18.65 -6.60
CA PRO A 92 -5.90 19.86 -6.20
C PRO A 92 -6.63 20.54 -5.02
N GLU A 93 -5.89 20.92 -3.96
CA GLU A 93 -6.45 21.45 -2.71
C GLU A 93 -7.44 22.61 -2.93
N LYS A 94 -7.14 23.49 -3.89
CA LYS A 94 -7.99 24.65 -4.23
C LYS A 94 -9.39 24.29 -4.75
N PHE A 95 -9.58 23.05 -5.20
CA PHE A 95 -10.87 22.56 -5.72
C PHE A 95 -11.61 21.64 -4.75
N LEU A 96 -11.00 21.32 -3.61
CA LEU A 96 -11.65 20.45 -2.63
C LEU A 96 -12.48 21.27 -1.64
N THR A 97 -13.75 20.90 -1.53
CA THR A 97 -14.66 21.33 -0.44
C THR A 97 -15.16 20.10 0.30
N ALA A 98 -15.80 20.28 1.44
CA ALA A 98 -16.32 19.16 2.22
C ALA A 98 -17.29 18.25 1.44
N THR A 99 -18.06 18.82 0.52
CA THR A 99 -19.05 18.08 -0.32
C THR A 99 -18.43 17.58 -1.63
N SER A 100 -17.51 18.33 -2.24
CA SER A 100 -16.95 18.00 -3.56
C SER A 100 -16.08 16.74 -3.58
N ALA A 101 -15.57 16.30 -2.42
CA ALA A 101 -14.80 15.05 -2.34
C ALA A 101 -15.62 13.84 -2.78
N GLU A 102 -16.86 13.76 -2.32
CA GLU A 102 -17.80 12.70 -2.71
C GLU A 102 -18.23 12.84 -4.18
N ASP A 103 -18.48 14.06 -4.64
CA ASP A 103 -18.88 14.34 -6.02
C ASP A 103 -17.79 13.89 -7.03
N TYR A 104 -16.51 14.18 -6.74
CA TYR A 104 -15.40 13.73 -7.60
C TYR A 104 -15.30 12.20 -7.66
N LEU A 105 -15.44 11.52 -6.52
CA LEU A 105 -15.42 10.06 -6.48
C LEU A 105 -16.64 9.46 -7.17
N ASN A 106 -17.84 10.06 -7.01
CA ASN A 106 -19.06 9.65 -7.69
C ASN A 106 -18.93 9.79 -9.21
N LEU A 107 -18.31 10.87 -9.68
CA LEU A 107 -18.09 11.10 -11.11
C LEU A 107 -17.21 10.01 -11.74
N VAL A 108 -16.18 9.54 -11.02
CA VAL A 108 -15.20 8.56 -11.56
C VAL A 108 -15.65 7.11 -11.33
N TYR A 109 -16.19 6.80 -10.16
CA TYR A 109 -16.48 5.43 -9.74
C TYR A 109 -17.99 5.10 -9.59
N GLY A 110 -18.87 6.09 -9.85
CA GLY A 110 -20.29 5.96 -9.62
C GLY A 110 -20.71 6.18 -8.16
N GLU A 111 -22.00 6.34 -7.93
CA GLU A 111 -22.55 6.51 -6.58
C GLU A 111 -22.54 5.21 -5.79
N SER A 112 -22.26 5.27 -4.48
CA SER A 112 -22.35 4.13 -3.59
C SER A 112 -22.69 4.52 -2.16
N SER A 113 -23.87 4.10 -1.69
CA SER A 113 -24.31 4.30 -0.31
C SER A 113 -23.56 3.43 0.71
N ARG A 114 -22.83 2.40 0.25
CA ARG A 114 -22.10 1.44 1.08
C ARG A 114 -20.67 1.91 1.38
N MET A 115 -20.23 2.99 0.75
CA MET A 115 -18.87 3.51 0.90
C MET A 115 -18.85 4.77 1.78
N GLU A 116 -17.79 4.94 2.53
CA GLU A 116 -17.46 6.14 3.30
C GLU A 116 -16.30 6.86 2.61
N VAL A 117 -16.44 8.17 2.44
CA VAL A 117 -15.40 9.02 1.84
C VAL A 117 -14.41 9.46 2.92
N LYS A 118 -13.14 9.30 2.62
CA LYS A 118 -12.01 9.82 3.40
C LYS A 118 -11.16 10.71 2.51
N TYR A 119 -10.41 11.61 3.13
CA TYR A 119 -9.43 12.42 2.41
C TYR A 119 -8.24 12.75 3.31
N GLU A 120 -7.08 12.87 2.71
CA GLU A 120 -5.84 13.20 3.40
C GLU A 120 -4.92 14.03 2.51
N LYS A 121 -4.18 14.94 3.12
CA LYS A 121 -3.28 15.84 2.40
C LYS A 121 -1.94 15.18 2.12
N LEU A 122 -1.42 15.34 0.90
CA LEU A 122 -0.05 14.97 0.57
C LEU A 122 0.92 15.97 1.24
N ILE A 123 1.82 15.44 2.07
CA ILE A 123 2.77 16.27 2.80
C ILE A 123 3.83 16.83 1.86
N ALA A 124 4.31 16.01 0.92
CA ALA A 124 5.41 16.36 0.02
C ALA A 124 5.08 17.52 -0.95
N THR A 125 3.83 17.66 -1.40
CA THR A 125 3.46 18.72 -2.36
C THR A 125 2.62 19.83 -1.75
N ARG A 126 1.88 19.52 -0.68
CA ARG A 126 0.84 20.38 -0.06
C ARG A 126 -0.22 20.92 -1.03
N SER A 127 -0.14 20.55 -2.31
CA SER A 127 -1.02 21.05 -3.38
C SER A 127 -2.14 20.08 -3.74
N PHE A 128 -2.02 18.83 -3.32
CA PHE A 128 -2.98 17.76 -3.60
C PHE A 128 -3.50 17.12 -2.32
N ILE A 129 -4.76 16.73 -2.40
CA ILE A 129 -5.45 15.95 -1.40
C ILE A 129 -5.82 14.62 -2.06
N ASN A 130 -5.46 13.52 -1.43
CA ASN A 130 -5.90 12.20 -1.83
C ASN A 130 -7.29 11.97 -1.24
N THR A 131 -8.28 11.75 -2.11
CA THR A 131 -9.67 11.47 -1.74
C THR A 131 -9.97 10.04 -2.12
N TYR A 132 -10.47 9.24 -1.20
CA TYR A 132 -10.67 7.80 -1.40
C TYR A 132 -11.91 7.29 -0.67
N ARG A 133 -12.34 6.08 -1.04
CA ARG A 133 -13.49 5.40 -0.43
C ARG A 133 -13.07 4.14 0.29
N ILE A 134 -13.73 3.88 1.41
CA ILE A 134 -13.64 2.63 2.15
C ILE A 134 -15.04 2.08 2.41
N LYS A 135 -15.17 0.77 2.55
CA LYS A 135 -16.47 0.14 2.88
C LYS A 135 -16.90 0.56 4.29
N LYS A 136 -18.13 1.07 4.44
CA LYS A 136 -18.68 1.49 5.76
C LYS A 136 -18.63 0.35 6.78
N SER A 137 -18.99 -0.87 6.38
CA SER A 137 -18.91 -2.06 7.26
C SER A 137 -17.52 -2.31 7.79
N LEU A 138 -16.48 -2.06 6.97
CA LEU A 138 -15.09 -2.21 7.38
C LEU A 138 -14.66 -1.08 8.34
N ALA A 139 -15.06 0.17 8.08
CA ALA A 139 -14.78 1.29 8.97
C ALA A 139 -15.42 1.10 10.36
N GLU A 140 -16.67 0.66 10.38
CA GLU A 140 -17.39 0.33 11.63
C GLU A 140 -16.74 -0.82 12.39
N LEU A 141 -16.25 -1.85 11.68
CA LEU A 141 -15.58 -2.99 12.27
C LEU A 141 -14.25 -2.57 12.93
N LEU A 142 -13.45 -1.77 12.24
CA LEU A 142 -12.20 -1.24 12.77
C LEU A 142 -12.46 -0.35 14.00
N THR A 143 -13.52 0.47 13.97
CA THR A 143 -13.94 1.30 15.11
C THR A 143 -14.34 0.46 16.32
N ARG A 144 -14.99 -0.68 16.11
CA ARG A 144 -15.33 -1.63 17.19
C ARG A 144 -14.10 -2.39 17.72
N GLN A 145 -13.15 -2.67 16.83
CA GLN A 145 -11.94 -3.42 17.21
C GLN A 145 -10.92 -2.54 17.94
N PHE A 146 -10.75 -1.29 17.49
CA PHE A 146 -9.76 -0.35 18.01
C PHE A 146 -10.44 0.94 18.43
N ILE A 147 -10.39 1.26 19.73
CA ILE A 147 -11.04 2.46 20.30
C ILE A 147 -10.48 3.73 19.67
N ILE A 148 -9.17 3.77 19.43
CA ILE A 148 -8.47 4.89 18.78
C ILE A 148 -7.63 4.31 17.65
N PHE A 149 -7.92 4.74 16.41
CA PHE A 149 -7.10 4.40 15.26
C PHE A 149 -7.12 5.53 14.23
N GLN A 150 -6.07 5.57 13.44
CA GLN A 150 -5.93 6.48 12.31
C GLN A 150 -6.10 5.71 11.01
N THR A 151 -6.65 6.36 10.00
CA THR A 151 -6.75 5.82 8.64
C THR A 151 -5.83 6.59 7.73
N SER A 152 -5.23 5.91 6.78
CA SER A 152 -4.46 6.49 5.69
C SER A 152 -4.65 5.68 4.42
N HIS A 153 -4.15 6.15 3.30
CA HIS A 153 -4.20 5.46 2.02
C HIS A 153 -2.80 5.17 1.49
N VAL A 154 -2.61 3.99 0.91
CA VAL A 154 -1.31 3.57 0.36
C VAL A 154 -0.77 4.56 -0.69
N TYR A 155 -1.64 5.16 -1.51
CA TYR A 155 -1.22 6.18 -2.49
C TYR A 155 -0.54 7.37 -1.83
N THR A 156 -1.08 7.87 -0.71
CA THR A 156 -0.50 9.01 -0.01
C THR A 156 0.91 8.71 0.50
N SER A 157 1.08 7.53 1.11
CA SER A 157 2.39 7.11 1.61
C SER A 157 3.40 6.89 0.47
N LEU A 158 2.98 6.21 -0.61
CA LEU A 158 3.81 5.99 -1.78
C LEU A 158 4.26 7.32 -2.42
N LEU A 159 3.32 8.25 -2.61
CA LEU A 159 3.63 9.53 -3.22
C LEU A 159 4.55 10.37 -2.35
N ASN A 160 4.33 10.41 -1.04
CA ASN A 160 5.19 11.13 -0.12
C ASN A 160 6.61 10.57 -0.13
N ASP A 161 6.78 9.23 -0.07
CA ASP A 161 8.07 8.56 -0.14
C ASP A 161 8.81 8.86 -1.46
N VAL A 162 8.13 8.69 -2.60
CA VAL A 162 8.76 8.91 -3.91
C VAL A 162 9.12 10.38 -4.10
N MET A 163 8.22 11.30 -3.80
CA MET A 163 8.46 12.73 -3.99
C MET A 163 9.56 13.26 -3.08
N GLU A 164 9.79 12.67 -1.94
CA GLU A 164 10.91 13.01 -1.07
C GLU A 164 12.24 12.49 -1.62
N ARG A 165 12.31 11.24 -2.04
CA ARG A 165 13.53 10.56 -2.50
C ARG A 165 13.94 10.92 -3.93
N ARG A 166 12.98 11.24 -4.81
CA ARG A 166 13.18 11.37 -6.26
C ARG A 166 12.93 12.79 -6.78
N LYS A 167 13.25 13.80 -5.97
CA LYS A 167 13.01 15.24 -6.31
C LYS A 167 13.66 15.72 -7.60
N ASN A 168 14.77 15.11 -8.00
CA ASN A 168 15.61 15.56 -9.11
C ASN A 168 15.47 14.70 -10.37
N GLU A 169 14.62 13.67 -10.34
CA GLU A 169 14.45 12.77 -11.48
C GLU A 169 13.54 13.42 -12.53
N GLU A 170 13.99 13.46 -13.78
CA GLU A 170 13.22 14.04 -14.88
C GLU A 170 12.05 13.16 -15.27
N GLN A 171 12.27 11.82 -15.34
CA GLN A 171 11.24 10.83 -15.61
C GLN A 171 11.41 9.64 -14.69
N PHE A 172 10.39 9.35 -13.91
CA PHE A 172 10.40 8.29 -12.92
C PHE A 172 9.07 7.54 -12.95
N VAL A 173 9.16 6.22 -12.95
CA VAL A 173 7.99 5.31 -12.88
C VAL A 173 8.15 4.39 -11.68
N LYS A 174 7.21 4.41 -10.76
CA LYS A 174 7.12 3.49 -9.65
C LYS A 174 6.09 2.41 -9.94
N LEU A 175 6.47 1.14 -9.81
CA LEU A 175 5.56 0.01 -9.79
C LEU A 175 5.63 -0.67 -8.42
N GLN A 176 4.48 -0.80 -7.78
CA GLN A 176 4.32 -1.51 -6.51
C GLN A 176 3.35 -2.67 -6.71
N PHE A 177 3.87 -3.89 -6.66
CA PHE A 177 3.11 -5.10 -6.94
C PHE A 177 2.49 -5.71 -5.70
N TYR A 178 1.27 -6.20 -5.86
CA TYR A 178 0.47 -6.98 -4.92
C TYR A 178 0.03 -8.29 -5.57
N ASN A 179 -0.73 -9.10 -4.85
CA ASN A 179 -1.32 -10.30 -5.43
C ASN A 179 -2.47 -9.91 -6.37
N GLY A 180 -2.27 -10.10 -7.69
CA GLY A 180 -3.28 -9.85 -8.72
C GLY A 180 -3.52 -8.38 -9.11
N HIS A 181 -2.78 -7.44 -8.54
CA HIS A 181 -2.83 -6.03 -8.96
C HIS A 181 -1.50 -5.33 -8.72
N PHE A 182 -1.33 -4.16 -9.32
CA PHE A 182 -0.20 -3.28 -9.05
C PHE A 182 -0.62 -1.81 -9.07
N ILE A 183 0.10 -1.01 -8.32
CA ILE A 183 0.01 0.46 -8.37
C ILE A 183 1.12 0.96 -9.27
N ILE A 184 0.76 1.83 -10.23
CA ILE A 184 1.71 2.61 -11.03
C ILE A 184 1.63 4.07 -10.61
N ALA A 185 2.79 4.69 -10.37
CA ALA A 185 2.90 6.14 -10.21
C ALA A 185 3.93 6.68 -11.21
N ILE A 186 3.54 7.69 -11.97
CA ILE A 186 4.37 8.32 -13.01
C ILE A 186 4.68 9.74 -12.61
N PHE A 187 5.96 10.08 -12.67
CA PHE A 187 6.46 11.42 -12.42
C PHE A 187 7.25 11.91 -13.65
N LYS A 188 7.02 13.16 -14.01
CA LYS A 188 7.76 13.85 -15.06
C LYS A 188 8.04 15.28 -14.62
N GLU A 189 9.28 15.74 -14.79
CA GLU A 189 9.72 17.07 -14.34
C GLU A 189 9.37 17.32 -12.86
N SER A 190 9.63 16.32 -12.01
CA SER A 190 9.32 16.33 -10.56
C SER A 190 7.83 16.53 -10.22
N LYS A 191 6.92 16.35 -11.18
CA LYS A 191 5.47 16.46 -10.99
C LYS A 191 4.81 15.12 -11.19
N ILE A 192 3.87 14.79 -10.30
CA ILE A 192 3.03 13.62 -10.50
C ILE A 192 2.15 13.79 -11.72
N GLN A 193 2.16 12.80 -12.60
CA GLN A 193 1.33 12.72 -13.80
C GLN A 193 0.17 11.75 -13.60
N LEU A 194 0.42 10.64 -12.91
CA LEU A 194 -0.56 9.58 -12.65
C LEU A 194 -0.22 8.84 -11.37
N ILE A 195 -1.24 8.42 -10.65
CA ILE A 195 -1.21 7.27 -9.75
C ILE A 195 -2.49 6.47 -9.96
N GLN A 196 -2.36 5.16 -10.19
CA GLN A 196 -3.49 4.29 -10.46
C GLN A 196 -3.18 2.83 -10.13
N THR A 197 -4.21 2.09 -9.73
CA THR A 197 -4.16 0.63 -9.54
C THR A 197 -4.71 -0.07 -10.79
N PHE A 198 -3.99 -1.10 -11.25
CA PHE A 198 -4.43 -1.99 -12.33
C PHE A 198 -4.47 -3.43 -11.82
N ASN A 199 -5.59 -4.09 -12.06
CA ASN A 199 -5.71 -5.54 -11.84
C ASN A 199 -5.14 -6.29 -13.03
N TYR A 200 -4.48 -7.43 -12.77
CA TYR A 200 -3.96 -8.31 -13.81
C TYR A 200 -4.13 -9.78 -13.41
N LYS A 201 -4.26 -10.64 -14.39
CA LYS A 201 -4.31 -12.10 -14.18
C LYS A 201 -3.08 -12.78 -14.77
N MET A 202 -2.55 -12.25 -15.85
CA MET A 202 -1.37 -12.76 -16.55
C MET A 202 -0.29 -11.67 -16.65
N ALA A 203 0.95 -12.09 -16.86
CA ALA A 203 2.09 -11.18 -17.01
C ALA A 203 1.88 -10.18 -18.16
N GLU A 204 1.24 -10.62 -19.24
CA GLU A 204 0.95 -9.83 -20.43
C GLU A 204 -0.03 -8.68 -20.14
N ASP A 205 -1.03 -8.93 -19.26
CA ASP A 205 -1.97 -7.86 -18.84
C ASP A 205 -1.20 -6.75 -18.14
N ALA A 206 -0.34 -7.12 -17.18
CA ALA A 206 0.46 -6.15 -16.44
C ALA A 206 1.39 -5.38 -17.38
N LEU A 207 2.10 -6.09 -18.25
CA LEU A 207 2.99 -5.47 -19.24
C LEU A 207 2.24 -4.51 -20.16
N TYR A 208 1.07 -4.90 -20.65
CA TYR A 208 0.23 -4.04 -21.49
C TYR A 208 -0.12 -2.72 -20.77
N TYR A 209 -0.62 -2.78 -19.54
CA TYR A 209 -0.98 -1.56 -18.80
C TYR A 209 0.23 -0.67 -18.53
N ILE A 210 1.38 -1.26 -18.16
CA ILE A 210 2.61 -0.51 -17.90
C ILE A 210 3.07 0.23 -19.16
N LEU A 211 3.16 -0.48 -20.30
CA LEU A 211 3.63 0.10 -21.55
C LEU A 211 2.63 1.12 -22.12
N ARG A 212 1.33 0.82 -22.08
CA ARG A 212 0.28 1.72 -22.55
C ARG A 212 0.28 3.03 -21.75
N THR A 213 0.45 2.92 -20.44
CA THR A 213 0.50 4.10 -19.57
C THR A 213 1.77 4.92 -19.82
N ALA A 214 2.93 4.28 -19.93
CA ALA A 214 4.18 4.95 -20.28
C ALA A 214 4.06 5.71 -21.61
N GLN A 215 3.47 5.09 -22.63
CA GLN A 215 3.21 5.72 -23.92
C GLN A 215 2.28 6.93 -23.81
N GLN A 216 1.19 6.82 -23.03
CA GLN A 216 0.20 7.88 -22.86
C GLN A 216 0.81 9.14 -22.23
N PHE A 217 1.75 8.97 -21.31
CA PHE A 217 2.44 10.08 -20.65
C PHE A 217 3.77 10.46 -21.31
N ASN A 218 4.07 9.91 -22.48
CA ASN A 218 5.31 10.16 -23.22
C ASN A 218 6.55 9.94 -22.33
N ILE A 219 6.62 8.79 -21.69
CA ILE A 219 7.78 8.34 -20.91
C ILE A 219 8.76 7.67 -21.85
N ASP A 220 9.99 8.17 -21.87
CA ASP A 220 11.10 7.56 -22.60
C ASP A 220 11.69 6.42 -21.77
N THR A 221 11.35 5.20 -22.11
CA THR A 221 11.77 3.99 -21.36
C THR A 221 13.28 3.73 -21.42
N SER A 222 14.00 4.36 -22.35
CA SER A 222 15.46 4.27 -22.43
C SER A 222 16.15 5.19 -21.42
N PHE A 223 15.46 6.23 -20.97
CA PHE A 223 15.97 7.26 -20.06
C PHE A 223 15.35 7.17 -18.67
N ALA A 224 14.04 6.92 -18.59
CA ALA A 224 13.30 6.91 -17.34
C ALA A 224 13.81 5.83 -16.35
N ILE A 225 13.80 6.17 -15.08
CA ILE A 225 14.04 5.17 -14.01
C ILE A 225 12.72 4.44 -13.74
N LEU A 226 12.75 3.12 -13.84
CA LEU A 226 11.69 2.23 -13.40
C LEU A 226 12.03 1.62 -12.06
N GLU A 227 11.35 2.01 -10.99
CA GLU A 227 11.55 1.44 -9.66
C GLU A 227 10.47 0.39 -9.35
N LEU A 228 10.89 -0.82 -9.01
CA LEU A 228 10.02 -1.96 -8.72
C LEU A 228 10.03 -2.29 -7.23
N SER A 229 8.87 -2.61 -6.67
CA SER A 229 8.73 -3.10 -5.31
C SER A 229 7.50 -4.01 -5.15
N GLY A 230 7.36 -4.65 -4.00
CA GLY A 230 6.23 -5.53 -3.71
C GLY A 230 6.41 -6.92 -4.29
N MET A 231 5.31 -7.62 -4.52
CA MET A 231 5.29 -9.06 -4.82
C MET A 231 5.59 -9.37 -6.30
N ILE A 232 6.64 -8.81 -6.84
CA ILE A 232 7.18 -9.18 -8.15
C ILE A 232 8.36 -10.14 -7.99
N ASP A 233 8.27 -11.30 -8.63
CA ASP A 233 9.40 -12.21 -8.70
C ASP A 233 10.32 -11.82 -9.88
N LEU A 234 11.59 -11.54 -9.56
CA LEU A 234 12.60 -11.10 -10.52
C LEU A 234 13.05 -12.20 -11.51
N HIS A 235 12.57 -13.43 -11.33
CA HIS A 235 12.81 -14.55 -12.25
C HIS A 235 11.68 -14.77 -13.24
N THR A 236 10.56 -14.04 -13.12
CA THR A 236 9.38 -14.19 -13.98
C THR A 236 9.55 -13.56 -15.35
N GLU A 237 8.70 -14.01 -16.28
CA GLU A 237 8.64 -13.47 -17.63
C GLU A 237 8.34 -11.96 -17.63
N LEU A 238 7.43 -11.49 -16.78
CA LEU A 238 7.12 -10.06 -16.64
C LEU A 238 8.38 -9.23 -16.39
N TYR A 239 9.20 -9.62 -15.44
CA TYR A 239 10.44 -8.90 -15.15
C TYR A 239 11.42 -8.94 -16.32
N GLN A 240 11.55 -10.09 -17.00
CA GLN A 240 12.42 -10.19 -18.17
C GLN A 240 11.93 -9.32 -19.34
N GLN A 241 10.63 -9.19 -19.54
CA GLN A 241 10.06 -8.31 -20.55
C GLN A 241 10.27 -6.83 -20.19
N LEU A 242 10.10 -6.45 -18.93
CA LEU A 242 10.40 -5.09 -18.47
C LEU A 242 11.87 -4.71 -18.71
N LYS A 243 12.81 -5.63 -18.51
CA LYS A 243 14.24 -5.43 -18.79
C LYS A 243 14.56 -5.21 -20.27
N LYS A 244 13.73 -5.70 -21.17
CA LYS A 244 13.91 -5.46 -22.62
C LYS A 244 13.45 -4.05 -23.02
N VAL A 245 12.56 -3.45 -22.24
CA VAL A 245 11.94 -2.14 -22.56
C VAL A 245 12.58 -1.01 -21.79
N TYR A 246 12.82 -1.19 -20.49
CA TYR A 246 13.43 -0.19 -19.64
C TYR A 246 14.93 -0.45 -19.47
N THR A 247 15.74 0.59 -19.77
CA THR A 247 17.19 0.50 -19.59
C THR A 247 17.59 0.62 -18.11
N ASN A 248 16.89 1.45 -17.35
CA ASN A 248 17.21 1.77 -15.97
C ASN A 248 16.14 1.19 -15.04
N ILE A 249 16.40 -0.01 -14.50
CA ILE A 249 15.51 -0.65 -13.51
C ILE A 249 16.19 -0.68 -12.15
N GLU A 250 15.49 -0.17 -11.15
CA GLU A 250 15.90 -0.20 -9.75
C GLU A 250 14.94 -1.06 -8.93
N ILE A 251 15.47 -1.75 -7.94
CA ILE A 251 14.65 -2.55 -7.00
C ILE A 251 14.60 -1.79 -5.67
N ASP A 252 13.40 -1.43 -5.27
CA ASP A 252 13.17 -0.69 -4.03
C ASP A 252 13.26 -1.62 -2.83
N THR A 253 14.23 -1.36 -1.99
CA THR A 253 14.47 -2.12 -0.76
C THR A 253 14.70 -1.16 0.40
N ILE A 254 14.58 -1.66 1.62
CA ILE A 254 14.91 -0.93 2.84
C ILE A 254 15.97 -1.69 3.65
N PRO A 255 16.78 -0.99 4.46
CA PRO A 255 17.74 -1.65 5.35
C PRO A 255 17.03 -2.58 6.32
N SER A 256 17.54 -3.80 6.45
CA SER A 256 16.98 -4.81 7.34
C SER A 256 17.28 -4.50 8.80
N SER A 257 16.26 -4.37 9.62
CA SER A 257 16.37 -4.21 11.07
C SER A 257 15.26 -4.98 11.79
N GLY A 258 15.50 -5.36 13.02
CA GLY A 258 14.49 -6.05 13.82
C GLY A 258 13.98 -7.34 13.14
N VAL A 259 12.67 -7.54 13.16
CA VAL A 259 12.04 -8.73 12.57
C VAL A 259 12.22 -8.84 11.05
N MET A 260 12.54 -7.73 10.36
CA MET A 260 12.77 -7.75 8.91
C MET A 260 13.93 -8.67 8.51
N GLN A 261 14.93 -8.84 9.38
CA GLN A 261 16.04 -9.77 9.12
C GLN A 261 15.55 -11.20 8.97
N GLU A 262 14.55 -11.62 9.75
CA GLU A 262 13.96 -12.96 9.65
C GLU A 262 13.06 -13.07 8.41
N VAL A 263 12.29 -12.02 8.11
CA VAL A 263 11.44 -11.96 6.91
C VAL A 263 12.28 -12.11 5.64
N HIS A 264 13.43 -11.44 5.59
CA HIS A 264 14.31 -11.48 4.39
C HIS A 264 15.07 -12.79 4.20
N LYS A 265 15.03 -13.71 5.17
CA LYS A 265 15.52 -15.09 4.97
C LYS A 265 14.56 -15.94 4.15
N GLU A 266 13.25 -15.63 4.21
CA GLU A 266 12.19 -16.39 3.53
C GLU A 266 11.65 -15.68 2.28
N TYR A 267 11.70 -14.34 2.27
CA TYR A 267 11.15 -13.50 1.21
C TYR A 267 12.20 -12.52 0.67
N PRO A 268 12.20 -12.23 -0.64
CA PRO A 268 13.06 -11.19 -1.21
C PRO A 268 12.85 -9.84 -0.51
N PRO A 269 13.90 -9.05 -0.26
CA PRO A 269 13.81 -7.79 0.50
C PRO A 269 12.80 -6.78 -0.06
N HIS A 270 12.54 -6.79 -1.36
CA HIS A 270 11.61 -5.88 -2.00
C HIS A 270 10.13 -6.29 -1.84
N PHE A 271 9.82 -7.55 -1.45
CA PHE A 271 8.42 -8.03 -1.39
C PHE A 271 7.58 -7.23 -0.41
N PHE A 272 8.08 -7.01 0.78
CA PHE A 272 7.38 -6.27 1.83
C PHE A 272 7.97 -4.88 2.10
N ALA A 273 8.93 -4.43 1.30
CA ALA A 273 9.52 -3.10 1.44
C ALA A 273 8.46 -1.98 1.43
N PRO A 274 7.44 -1.97 0.54
CA PRO A 274 6.38 -0.97 0.58
C PRO A 274 5.64 -0.93 1.91
N PHE A 275 5.32 -2.10 2.47
CA PHE A 275 4.62 -2.20 3.74
C PHE A 275 5.49 -1.74 4.92
N PHE A 276 6.75 -2.16 4.97
CA PHE A 276 7.66 -1.74 6.03
C PHE A 276 7.95 -0.24 6.01
N LYS A 277 7.92 0.40 4.83
CA LYS A 277 8.03 1.86 4.71
C LYS A 277 6.89 2.62 5.38
N LEU A 278 5.72 2.02 5.57
CA LEU A 278 4.61 2.63 6.30
C LEU A 278 4.93 2.87 7.79
N ALA A 279 6.00 2.26 8.29
CA ALA A 279 6.48 2.43 9.66
C ALA A 279 7.56 3.51 9.82
N ILE A 280 8.09 4.03 8.72
CA ILE A 280 9.17 5.02 8.72
C ILE A 280 8.58 6.40 8.58
#